data_1cb100ce6757e49f391f4e9feb76d4cd
#
_entry.id   1cb100ce6757e49f391f4e9feb76d4cd
#
_cell.length_a   1.000
_cell.length_b   1.000
_cell.length_c   1.000
_cell.angle_alpha   90.00
_cell.angle_beta   90.00
_cell.angle_gamma   90.00
#
_symmetry.space_group_name_H-M   'P 1'
#
loop_
_entity.id
_entity.type
_entity.pdbx_description
1 polymer ?
#
loop_
_entity_poly.entity_id
_entity_poly.type
_entity_poly.pdbx_seq_one_letter_code
_entity_poly.pdbx_strand_id
1 'polypeptide(L)'
;MALQLPPMDRPCFVDANVLYYDVVAYPGISEYCTALVKEIMSGARPAVTLASAVADAVHKVMFSEIVEYHHRQRAGLLAWVKKNPDAIKPLTKFSAAAAKFTALPMTWLPASAELLRNGADIAAQHGLTVNDALIVAAMRRHQIEHLVTNDNDFDGIPGITVWKPR
;
A
#
# COMPACT_ATOMS: atom_id res chain seq x y z
N MET A 1 -22.26 8.21 8.01
CA MET A 1 -22.19 6.73 8.00
C MET A 1 -20.97 6.30 8.78
N ALA A 2 -21.05 5.24 9.60
CA ALA A 2 -19.87 4.70 10.26
C ALA A 2 -18.94 4.05 9.21
N LEU A 3 -17.61 4.27 9.35
CA LEU A 3 -16.61 3.65 8.50
C LEU A 3 -16.63 2.12 8.71
N GLN A 4 -16.72 1.35 7.65
CA GLN A 4 -16.63 -0.11 7.71
C GLN A 4 -15.17 -0.53 7.65
N LEU A 5 -14.55 -0.71 8.81
CA LEU A 5 -13.18 -1.21 8.96
C LEU A 5 -13.16 -2.74 9.15
N PRO A 6 -12.04 -3.42 8.85
CA PRO A 6 -11.88 -4.86 9.15
C PRO A 6 -12.14 -5.17 10.62
N PRO A 7 -12.40 -6.44 11.00
CA PRO A 7 -12.49 -6.84 12.40
C PRO A 7 -11.22 -6.48 13.19
N MET A 8 -11.39 -6.05 14.46
CA MET A 8 -10.24 -5.65 15.30
C MET A 8 -9.45 -6.83 15.86
N ASP A 9 -10.08 -7.99 15.97
CA ASP A 9 -9.52 -9.22 16.53
C ASP A 9 -8.73 -10.07 15.53
N ARG A 10 -8.70 -9.64 14.26
CA ARG A 10 -8.00 -10.34 13.18
C ARG A 10 -7.02 -9.40 12.46
N PRO A 11 -5.83 -9.91 12.07
CA PRO A 11 -4.88 -9.10 11.33
C PRO A 11 -5.44 -8.75 9.93
N CYS A 12 -5.18 -7.52 9.49
CA CYS A 12 -5.45 -7.10 8.13
C CYS A 12 -4.15 -6.77 7.38
N PHE A 13 -4.10 -7.11 6.10
CA PHE A 13 -3.03 -6.63 5.23
C PHE A 13 -3.34 -5.21 4.79
N VAL A 14 -2.35 -4.33 4.92
CA VAL A 14 -2.43 -2.92 4.53
C VAL A 14 -1.66 -2.72 3.24
N ASP A 15 -2.40 -2.38 2.18
CA ASP A 15 -1.84 -2.12 0.87
C ASP A 15 -1.26 -0.71 0.73
N ALA A 16 -0.40 -0.52 -0.27
CA ALA A 16 0.30 0.72 -0.60
C ALA A 16 -0.63 1.93 -0.73
N ASN A 17 -1.78 1.77 -1.37
CA ASN A 17 -2.69 2.89 -1.60
C ASN A 17 -3.35 3.40 -0.31
N VAL A 18 -3.54 2.56 0.71
CA VAL A 18 -4.05 2.97 2.02
C VAL A 18 -3.04 3.90 2.72
N LEU A 19 -1.77 3.51 2.75
CA LEU A 19 -0.69 4.32 3.31
C LEU A 19 -0.52 5.64 2.53
N TYR A 20 -0.62 5.57 1.21
CA TYR A 20 -0.55 6.74 0.35
C TYR A 20 -1.67 7.74 0.65
N TYR A 21 -2.93 7.29 0.74
CA TYR A 21 -4.08 8.16 1.03
C TYR A 21 -4.16 8.65 2.48
N ASP A 22 -3.39 8.07 3.39
CA ASP A 22 -3.21 8.59 4.75
C ASP A 22 -2.34 9.86 4.80
N VAL A 23 -1.47 10.07 3.81
CA VAL A 23 -0.56 11.23 3.76
C VAL A 23 -0.86 12.20 2.61
N VAL A 24 -1.53 11.72 1.56
CA VAL A 24 -1.93 12.55 0.41
C VAL A 24 -3.45 12.67 0.42
N ALA A 25 -3.93 13.88 0.67
CA ALA A 25 -5.36 14.14 0.77
C ALA A 25 -6.12 13.75 -0.50
N TYR A 26 -7.13 12.90 -0.32
CA TYR A 26 -8.03 12.47 -1.38
C TYR A 26 -9.47 12.43 -0.83
N PRO A 27 -10.37 13.30 -1.31
CA PRO A 27 -11.72 13.42 -0.78
C PRO A 27 -12.46 12.06 -0.77
N GLY A 28 -13.11 11.75 0.34
CA GLY A 28 -13.89 10.53 0.53
C GLY A 28 -13.08 9.26 0.84
N ILE A 29 -11.75 9.28 0.70
CA ILE A 29 -10.89 8.11 0.93
C ILE A 29 -9.96 8.33 2.13
N SER A 30 -9.35 9.51 2.24
CA SER A 30 -8.33 9.79 3.25
C SER A 30 -8.83 9.66 4.69
N GLU A 31 -10.08 10.01 4.98
CA GLU A 31 -10.65 9.85 6.32
C GLU A 31 -10.62 8.40 6.78
N TYR A 32 -11.02 7.48 5.89
CA TYR A 32 -10.97 6.05 6.17
C TYR A 32 -9.53 5.58 6.43
N CYS A 33 -8.61 5.93 5.54
CA CYS A 33 -7.21 5.52 5.65
C CYS A 33 -6.56 6.07 6.93
N THR A 34 -6.80 7.34 7.26
CA THR A 34 -6.31 7.96 8.48
C THR A 34 -6.90 7.33 9.75
N ALA A 35 -8.19 6.98 9.75
CA ALA A 35 -8.80 6.29 10.87
C ALA A 35 -8.18 4.90 11.09
N LEU A 36 -8.00 4.13 10.02
CA LEU A 36 -7.33 2.82 10.07
C LEU A 36 -5.89 2.94 10.60
N VAL A 37 -5.11 3.88 10.05
CA VAL A 37 -3.72 4.10 10.46
C VAL A 37 -3.62 4.54 11.93
N LYS A 38 -4.57 5.32 12.45
CA LYS A 38 -4.63 5.68 13.87
C LYS A 38 -4.87 4.46 14.77
N GLU A 39 -5.77 3.54 14.37
CA GLU A 39 -6.01 2.31 15.12
C GLU A 39 -4.77 1.38 15.11
N ILE A 40 -4.07 1.30 13.98
CA ILE A 40 -2.80 0.57 13.89
C ILE A 40 -1.75 1.21 14.80
N MET A 41 -1.57 2.53 14.72
CA MET A 41 -0.59 3.27 15.52
C MET A 41 -0.81 3.11 17.02
N SER A 42 -2.05 3.06 17.47
CA SER A 42 -2.40 2.81 18.87
C SER A 42 -2.23 1.36 19.31
N GLY A 43 -1.94 0.44 18.40
CA GLY A 43 -1.90 -1.00 18.66
C GLY A 43 -3.27 -1.66 18.82
N ALA A 44 -4.36 -0.91 18.61
CA ALA A 44 -5.72 -1.44 18.71
C ALA A 44 -6.08 -2.41 17.58
N ARG A 45 -5.39 -2.30 16.42
CA ARG A 45 -5.62 -3.14 15.26
C ARG A 45 -4.33 -3.84 14.82
N PRO A 46 -4.28 -5.17 14.84
CA PRO A 46 -3.17 -5.90 14.26
C PRO A 46 -3.14 -5.72 12.74
N ALA A 47 -1.99 -5.34 12.22
CA ALA A 47 -1.80 -5.12 10.80
C ALA A 47 -0.51 -5.76 10.29
N VAL A 48 -0.54 -6.20 9.04
CA VAL A 48 0.62 -6.78 8.36
C VAL A 48 0.84 -6.09 7.03
N THR A 49 2.07 -6.12 6.53
CA THR A 49 2.42 -5.57 5.22
C THR A 49 3.65 -6.26 4.64
N LEU A 50 3.99 -5.93 3.40
CA LEU A 50 5.25 -6.28 2.75
C LEU A 50 6.11 -5.04 2.55
N ALA A 51 7.43 -5.20 2.58
CA ALA A 51 8.36 -4.12 2.26
C ALA A 51 8.09 -3.52 0.86
N SER A 52 7.70 -4.35 -0.11
CA SER A 52 7.33 -3.90 -1.46
C SER A 52 6.09 -3.01 -1.47
N ALA A 53 5.07 -3.30 -0.65
CA ALA A 53 3.88 -2.48 -0.53
C ALA A 53 4.19 -1.11 0.09
N VAL A 54 5.03 -1.07 1.14
CA VAL A 54 5.46 0.19 1.75
C VAL A 54 6.34 0.99 0.79
N ALA A 55 7.26 0.34 0.06
CA ALA A 55 8.08 0.99 -0.95
C ALA A 55 7.23 1.61 -2.08
N ASP A 56 6.18 0.91 -2.52
CA ASP A 56 5.24 1.44 -3.51
C ASP A 56 4.45 2.66 -2.97
N ALA A 57 4.02 2.63 -1.71
CA ALA A 57 3.39 3.77 -1.06
C ALA A 57 4.30 5.00 -1.04
N VAL A 58 5.56 4.83 -0.62
CA VAL A 58 6.57 5.90 -0.60
C VAL A 58 6.85 6.41 -2.02
N HIS A 59 6.92 5.52 -3.00
CA HIS A 59 7.10 5.89 -4.41
C HIS A 59 5.92 6.73 -4.94
N LYS A 60 4.69 6.37 -4.60
CA LYS A 60 3.49 7.16 -4.94
C LYS A 60 3.50 8.55 -4.30
N VAL A 61 3.93 8.65 -3.03
CA VAL A 61 4.10 9.95 -2.35
C VAL A 61 5.16 10.79 -3.06
N MET A 62 6.32 10.20 -3.39
CA MET A 62 7.40 10.89 -4.13
C MET A 62 6.89 11.43 -5.46
N PHE A 63 6.15 10.64 -6.24
CA PHE A 63 5.61 11.10 -7.51
C PHE A 63 4.56 12.20 -7.36
N SER A 64 3.73 12.15 -6.33
CA SER A 64 2.79 13.23 -6.04
C SER A 64 3.51 14.51 -5.64
N GLU A 65 4.58 14.40 -4.86
CA GLU A 65 5.42 15.54 -4.48
C GLU A 65 6.14 16.15 -5.69
N ILE A 66 6.65 15.32 -6.62
CA ILE A 66 7.27 15.81 -7.87
C ILE A 66 6.24 16.57 -8.71
N VAL A 67 5.03 16.05 -8.85
CA VAL A 67 3.95 16.72 -9.60
C VAL A 67 3.66 18.10 -9.01
N GLU A 68 3.55 18.18 -7.69
CA GLU A 68 3.25 19.41 -6.96
C GLU A 68 4.43 20.40 -7.04
N TYR A 69 5.63 19.96 -6.68
CA TYR A 69 6.82 20.81 -6.55
C TYR A 69 7.32 21.35 -7.90
N HIS A 70 7.33 20.50 -8.94
CA HIS A 70 7.83 20.85 -10.26
C HIS A 70 6.73 21.20 -11.28
N HIS A 71 5.47 21.30 -10.82
CA HIS A 71 4.30 21.61 -11.67
C HIS A 71 4.21 20.69 -12.91
N ARG A 72 4.46 19.38 -12.74
CA ARG A 72 4.48 18.39 -13.82
C ARG A 72 3.14 17.64 -13.91
N GLN A 73 2.88 17.07 -15.08
CA GLN A 73 1.80 16.11 -15.25
C GLN A 73 2.28 14.69 -14.91
N ARG A 74 1.38 13.82 -14.49
CA ARG A 74 1.70 12.41 -14.18
C ARG A 74 2.17 11.63 -15.43
N ALA A 75 1.62 11.96 -16.61
CA ALA A 75 2.01 11.34 -17.87
C ALA A 75 3.51 11.57 -18.15
N GLY A 76 4.25 10.48 -18.42
CA GLY A 76 5.67 10.52 -18.71
C GLY A 76 6.59 10.89 -17.54
N LEU A 77 6.05 10.97 -16.31
CA LEU A 77 6.80 11.45 -15.14
C LEU A 77 8.02 10.59 -14.83
N LEU A 78 7.91 9.26 -14.90
CA LEU A 78 9.04 8.36 -14.66
C LEU A 78 10.20 8.61 -15.63
N ALA A 79 9.89 8.79 -16.92
CA ALA A 79 10.91 9.07 -17.93
C ALA A 79 11.56 10.44 -17.70
N TRP A 80 10.77 11.42 -17.27
CA TRP A 80 11.28 12.75 -16.93
C TRP A 80 12.20 12.70 -15.71
N VAL A 81 11.82 12.01 -14.62
CA VAL A 81 12.65 11.86 -13.41
C VAL A 81 13.98 11.18 -13.74
N LYS A 82 13.97 10.12 -14.57
CA LYS A 82 15.21 9.44 -14.99
C LYS A 82 16.17 10.37 -15.74
N LYS A 83 15.66 11.38 -16.45
CA LYS A 83 16.48 12.41 -17.15
C LYS A 83 16.87 13.57 -16.24
N ASN A 84 16.19 13.75 -15.12
CA ASN A 84 16.37 14.87 -14.18
C ASN A 84 16.51 14.34 -12.73
N PRO A 85 17.54 13.55 -12.40
CA PRO A 85 17.66 12.90 -11.08
C PRO A 85 17.76 13.92 -9.94
N ASP A 86 18.28 15.10 -10.20
CA ASP A 86 18.41 16.18 -9.21
C ASP A 86 17.05 16.77 -8.78
N ALA A 87 16.01 16.53 -9.56
CA ALA A 87 14.65 16.94 -9.21
C ALA A 87 14.11 16.28 -7.94
N ILE A 88 14.69 15.16 -7.51
CA ILE A 88 14.30 14.47 -6.28
C ILE A 88 14.95 15.10 -5.05
N LYS A 89 16.13 15.70 -5.19
CA LYS A 89 16.94 16.18 -4.05
C LYS A 89 16.24 17.17 -3.10
N PRO A 90 15.43 18.14 -3.59
CA PRO A 90 14.74 19.10 -2.72
C PRO A 90 13.48 18.53 -2.04
N LEU A 91 13.06 17.32 -2.40
CA LEU A 91 11.80 16.72 -1.93
C LEU A 91 11.99 16.16 -0.52
N THR A 92 10.98 16.32 0.33
CA THR A 92 11.03 15.89 1.74
C THR A 92 9.82 15.08 2.18
N LYS A 93 8.67 15.22 1.50
CA LYS A 93 7.42 14.55 1.91
C LYS A 93 7.53 13.02 1.83
N PHE A 94 8.18 12.49 0.78
CA PHE A 94 8.32 11.04 0.61
C PHE A 94 9.23 10.41 1.68
N SER A 95 10.30 11.10 2.11
CA SER A 95 11.16 10.63 3.20
C SER A 95 10.46 10.69 4.56
N ALA A 96 9.67 11.75 4.80
CA ALA A 96 8.81 11.84 5.98
C ALA A 96 7.74 10.74 5.99
N ALA A 97 7.13 10.42 4.83
CA ALA A 97 6.20 9.31 4.69
C ALA A 97 6.88 7.97 4.98
N ALA A 98 8.09 7.74 4.47
CA ALA A 98 8.85 6.52 4.78
C ALA A 98 9.10 6.38 6.28
N ALA A 99 9.51 7.45 6.96
CA ALA A 99 9.70 7.45 8.41
C ALA A 99 8.38 7.16 9.16
N LYS A 100 7.27 7.77 8.74
CA LYS A 100 5.94 7.51 9.30
C LYS A 100 5.54 6.04 9.15
N PHE A 101 5.63 5.49 7.93
CA PHE A 101 5.17 4.13 7.64
C PHE A 101 6.02 3.06 8.33
N THR A 102 7.33 3.28 8.46
CA THR A 102 8.22 2.35 9.16
C THR A 102 8.08 2.42 10.68
N ALA A 103 7.52 3.50 11.23
CA ALA A 103 7.20 3.63 12.64
C ALA A 103 5.86 2.98 13.04
N LEU A 104 5.01 2.60 12.08
CA LEU A 104 3.77 1.89 12.38
C LEU A 104 4.08 0.50 12.95
N PRO A 105 3.38 0.07 14.03
CA PRO A 105 3.57 -1.23 14.62
C PRO A 105 2.91 -2.34 13.81
N MET A 106 3.26 -2.42 12.53
CA MET A 106 2.83 -3.47 11.60
C MET A 106 3.82 -4.63 11.60
N THR A 107 3.32 -5.85 11.46
CA THR A 107 4.19 -7.00 11.20
C THR A 107 4.60 -7.00 9.73
N TRP A 108 5.90 -6.95 9.49
CA TRP A 108 6.48 -7.02 8.15
C TRP A 108 6.64 -8.49 7.76
N LEU A 109 5.87 -8.93 6.77
CA LEU A 109 5.96 -10.31 6.27
C LEU A 109 7.23 -10.48 5.45
N PRO A 110 7.96 -11.60 5.61
CA PRO A 110 9.21 -11.83 4.88
C PRO A 110 8.92 -12.14 3.41
N ALA A 111 9.69 -11.50 2.52
CA ALA A 111 9.74 -11.87 1.12
C ALA A 111 10.83 -12.94 0.92
N SER A 112 10.47 -14.07 0.31
CA SER A 112 11.38 -15.17 0.01
C SER A 112 11.34 -15.51 -1.47
N ALA A 113 12.34 -16.26 -1.96
CA ALA A 113 12.34 -16.76 -3.34
C ALA A 113 11.12 -17.67 -3.61
N GLU A 114 10.69 -18.44 -2.61
CA GLU A 114 9.49 -19.27 -2.69
C GLU A 114 8.22 -18.40 -2.81
N LEU A 115 8.11 -17.34 -1.99
CA LEU A 115 6.98 -16.41 -2.08
C LEU A 115 6.91 -15.75 -3.47
N LEU A 116 8.05 -15.38 -4.05
CA LEU A 116 8.11 -14.81 -5.39
C LEU A 116 7.62 -15.80 -6.46
N ARG A 117 8.04 -17.07 -6.38
CA ARG A 117 7.55 -18.11 -7.32
C ARG A 117 6.04 -18.29 -7.21
N ASN A 118 5.54 -18.45 -5.98
CA ASN A 118 4.09 -18.57 -5.72
C ASN A 118 3.33 -17.34 -6.21
N GLY A 119 3.88 -16.15 -6.01
CA GLY A 119 3.32 -14.91 -6.55
C GLY A 119 3.24 -14.90 -8.06
N ALA A 120 4.29 -15.36 -8.76
CA ALA A 120 4.28 -15.44 -10.23
C ALA A 120 3.19 -16.41 -10.75
N ASP A 121 3.01 -17.56 -10.08
CA ASP A 121 1.94 -18.52 -10.41
C ASP A 121 0.56 -17.91 -10.19
N ILE A 122 0.36 -17.20 -9.07
CA ILE A 122 -0.90 -16.48 -8.77
C ILE A 122 -1.15 -15.37 -9.79
N ALA A 123 -0.12 -14.63 -10.18
CA ALA A 123 -0.20 -13.58 -11.20
C ALA A 123 -0.73 -14.16 -12.53
N ALA A 124 -0.16 -15.27 -12.98
CA ALA A 124 -0.59 -15.96 -14.20
C ALA A 124 -2.02 -16.51 -14.09
N GLN A 125 -2.40 -17.04 -12.92
CA GLN A 125 -3.72 -17.62 -12.70
C GLN A 125 -4.84 -16.57 -12.65
N HIS A 126 -4.59 -15.40 -12.06
CA HIS A 126 -5.63 -14.40 -11.77
C HIS A 126 -5.49 -13.12 -12.59
N GLY A 127 -4.46 -13.00 -13.44
CA GLY A 127 -4.24 -11.78 -14.25
C GLY A 127 -3.77 -10.58 -13.42
N LEU A 128 -3.11 -10.82 -12.29
CA LEU A 128 -2.59 -9.77 -11.40
C LEU A 128 -1.20 -9.31 -11.84
N THR A 129 -0.81 -8.11 -11.43
CA THR A 129 0.61 -7.75 -11.47
C THR A 129 1.39 -8.62 -10.47
N VAL A 130 2.69 -8.76 -10.67
CA VAL A 130 3.53 -9.57 -9.75
C VAL A 130 3.51 -9.01 -8.32
N ASN A 131 3.48 -7.69 -8.17
CA ASN A 131 3.43 -7.06 -6.84
C ASN A 131 2.11 -7.37 -6.11
N ASP A 132 0.97 -7.31 -6.80
CA ASP A 132 -0.34 -7.63 -6.23
C ASP A 132 -0.44 -9.13 -5.91
N ALA A 133 0.06 -9.96 -6.79
CA ALA A 133 0.12 -11.40 -6.58
C ALA A 133 1.03 -11.80 -5.40
N LEU A 134 2.11 -11.04 -5.13
CA LEU A 134 2.93 -11.22 -3.93
C LEU A 134 2.14 -10.94 -2.64
N ILE A 135 1.25 -9.94 -2.66
CA ILE A 135 0.35 -9.66 -1.54
C ILE A 135 -0.55 -10.88 -1.29
N VAL A 136 -1.20 -11.39 -2.34
CA VAL A 136 -2.07 -12.58 -2.26
C VAL A 136 -1.28 -13.79 -1.75
N ALA A 137 -0.08 -14.04 -2.27
CA ALA A 137 0.77 -15.14 -1.85
C ALA A 137 1.16 -15.04 -0.36
N ALA A 138 1.53 -13.84 0.10
CA ALA A 138 1.88 -13.58 1.49
C ALA A 138 0.67 -13.77 2.42
N MET A 139 -0.48 -13.25 2.04
CA MET A 139 -1.72 -13.39 2.80
C MET A 139 -2.10 -14.86 2.96
N ARG A 140 -2.08 -15.65 1.87
CA ARG A 140 -2.39 -17.09 1.91
C ARG A 140 -1.39 -17.86 2.78
N ARG A 141 -0.10 -17.58 2.65
CA ARG A 141 0.97 -18.23 3.44
C ARG A 141 0.80 -17.98 4.95
N HIS A 142 0.37 -16.78 5.33
CA HIS A 142 0.22 -16.35 6.71
C HIS A 142 -1.22 -16.41 7.23
N GLN A 143 -2.15 -17.00 6.46
CA GLN A 143 -3.57 -17.14 6.81
C GLN A 143 -4.25 -15.81 7.14
N ILE A 144 -3.89 -14.76 6.39
CA ILE A 144 -4.51 -13.43 6.48
C ILE A 144 -5.65 -13.37 5.46
N GLU A 145 -6.85 -13.09 5.93
CA GLU A 145 -8.05 -13.06 5.08
C GLU A 145 -8.47 -11.63 4.69
N HIS A 146 -8.14 -10.64 5.51
CA HIS A 146 -8.60 -9.26 5.34
C HIS A 146 -7.53 -8.41 4.64
N LEU A 147 -7.88 -7.87 3.47
CA LEU A 147 -7.06 -6.93 2.71
C LEU A 147 -7.72 -5.56 2.71
N VAL A 148 -7.01 -4.52 3.15
CA VAL A 148 -7.47 -3.14 3.00
C VAL A 148 -6.77 -2.54 1.80
N THR A 149 -7.55 -2.24 0.76
CA THR A 149 -7.06 -1.66 -0.50
C THR A 149 -8.17 -0.91 -1.23
N ASN A 150 -7.80 0.08 -2.02
CA ASN A 150 -8.71 0.74 -2.97
C ASN A 150 -8.61 0.15 -4.39
N ASP A 151 -7.80 -0.90 -4.57
CA ASP A 151 -7.61 -1.53 -5.87
C ASP A 151 -8.71 -2.56 -6.16
N ASN A 152 -9.26 -2.52 -7.36
CA ASN A 152 -10.28 -3.47 -7.81
C ASN A 152 -9.69 -4.78 -8.32
N ASP A 153 -8.39 -4.84 -8.59
CA ASP A 153 -7.74 -6.05 -9.09
C ASP A 153 -7.80 -7.21 -8.09
N PHE A 154 -8.01 -6.91 -6.80
CA PHE A 154 -8.20 -7.92 -5.75
C PHE A 154 -9.65 -8.41 -5.61
N ASP A 155 -10.61 -7.79 -6.31
CA ASP A 155 -12.01 -8.17 -6.19
C ASP A 155 -12.23 -9.60 -6.74
N GLY A 156 -12.86 -10.46 -5.94
CA GLY A 156 -13.13 -11.84 -6.33
C GLY A 156 -11.98 -12.83 -6.18
N ILE A 157 -10.83 -12.43 -5.64
CA ILE A 157 -9.73 -13.36 -5.32
C ILE A 157 -10.17 -14.32 -4.20
N PRO A 158 -10.20 -15.64 -4.45
CA PRO A 158 -10.68 -16.61 -3.45
C PRO A 158 -9.85 -16.57 -2.15
N GLY A 159 -10.55 -16.53 -1.01
CA GLY A 159 -9.95 -16.52 0.33
C GLY A 159 -9.51 -15.14 0.81
N ILE A 160 -9.82 -14.07 0.05
CA ILE A 160 -9.53 -12.69 0.45
C ILE A 160 -10.83 -11.91 0.58
N THR A 161 -11.00 -11.25 1.71
CA THR A 161 -12.06 -10.26 1.95
C THR A 161 -11.49 -8.86 1.79
N VAL A 162 -11.93 -8.16 0.75
CA VAL A 162 -11.44 -6.80 0.43
C VAL A 162 -12.25 -5.75 1.17
N TRP A 163 -11.58 -4.83 1.84
CA TRP A 163 -12.12 -3.67 2.54
C TRP A 163 -11.70 -2.40 1.80
N LYS A 164 -12.68 -1.75 1.18
CA LYS A 164 -12.45 -0.54 0.37
C LYS A 164 -12.58 0.73 1.22
N PRO A 165 -11.63 1.67 1.15
CA PRO A 165 -11.79 3.01 1.70
C PRO A 165 -12.95 3.73 1.01
N ARG A 166 -13.99 4.03 1.79
CA ARG A 166 -15.20 4.74 1.31
C ARG A 166 -15.75 5.65 2.39
#